data_a230a3e7f7e46895cca32115440da0be
#
_entry.id   a230a3e7f7e46895cca32115440da0be
#
_cell.length_a   1.000
_cell.length_b   1.000
_cell.length_c   1.000
_cell.angle_alpha   90.00
_cell.angle_beta   90.00
_cell.angle_gamma   90.00
#
_symmetry.space_group_name_H-M   'P 1'
#
loop_
_entity.id
_entity.type
_entity.pdbx_description
1 polymer ?
#
loop_
_entity_poly.entity_id
_entity_poly.type
_entity_poly.pdbx_seq_one_letter_code
_entity_poly.pdbx_strand_id
1 'polypeptide(L)'
;MRPGAARTCPRAPARFSTPARLRRHRRLAALLRPGLSVLDVGCGTGAITRGIAETVGPEGRVVGVDVNASMIDKARAAHRGVPGLSFEVADVEALPPGGAFDIVTAARVLQWLADPAAALRSMTAAAKSRGRVVVLDYNHEKAAWTPAPPPSMRRFYAAFLQWRAATGMNNAIADHLRDLFARAGLGDIVATDQHEVSQRADPDFEMRAGIWAAVAATRGHQMVADGAISERERHAAETDYRAWLRDGADSHVQYLLAVEGVRT
;
A
#
# COMPACT_ATOMS: atom_id res chain seq x y z
N MET A 1 50.53 -0.71 -42.26
CA MET A 1 49.08 -0.96 -42.08
C MET A 1 48.88 -1.50 -40.67
N ARG A 2 48.24 -0.75 -39.77
CA ARG A 2 47.80 -1.19 -38.43
C ARG A 2 46.31 -1.50 -38.49
N PRO A 3 45.81 -2.63 -37.93
CA PRO A 3 44.39 -2.92 -37.94
C PRO A 3 43.68 -2.09 -36.88
N GLY A 4 42.50 -1.55 -37.24
CA GLY A 4 41.68 -0.66 -36.43
C GLY A 4 41.09 -1.34 -35.22
N ALA A 5 41.08 -0.59 -34.12
CA ALA A 5 40.43 -0.96 -32.88
C ALA A 5 38.92 -0.99 -33.06
N ALA A 6 38.30 -2.15 -32.80
CA ALA A 6 36.84 -2.32 -32.71
C ALA A 6 36.31 -1.47 -31.55
N ARG A 7 35.46 -0.51 -31.85
CA ARG A 7 34.69 0.25 -30.84
C ARG A 7 33.69 -0.69 -30.19
N THR A 8 33.90 -1.03 -28.92
CA THR A 8 32.91 -1.71 -28.08
C THR A 8 31.77 -0.77 -27.79
N CYS A 9 30.57 -1.12 -28.28
CA CYS A 9 29.34 -0.45 -27.95
C CYS A 9 29.12 -0.55 -26.44
N PRO A 10 28.77 0.54 -25.71
CA PRO A 10 28.47 0.46 -24.28
C PRO A 10 27.25 -0.41 -24.06
N ARG A 11 27.39 -1.43 -23.21
CA ARG A 11 26.27 -2.28 -22.73
C ARG A 11 25.18 -1.38 -22.19
N ALA A 12 23.95 -1.57 -22.69
CA ALA A 12 22.76 -0.97 -22.12
C ALA A 12 22.69 -1.30 -20.61
N PRO A 13 22.28 -0.33 -19.76
CA PRO A 13 22.19 -0.57 -18.33
C PRO A 13 21.22 -1.75 -18.06
N ALA A 14 21.64 -2.67 -17.19
CA ALA A 14 20.84 -3.80 -16.76
C ALA A 14 19.47 -3.29 -16.30
N ARG A 15 18.39 -3.78 -16.89
CA ARG A 15 17.03 -3.51 -16.43
C ARG A 15 16.89 -4.18 -15.07
N PHE A 16 16.98 -3.39 -13.99
CA PHE A 16 16.68 -3.88 -12.65
C PHE A 16 15.22 -4.37 -12.63
N SER A 17 15.02 -5.65 -12.36
CA SER A 17 13.66 -6.20 -12.24
C SER A 17 13.00 -5.61 -11.00
N THR A 18 11.87 -4.95 -11.17
CA THR A 18 11.09 -4.36 -10.07
C THR A 18 10.76 -5.43 -9.01
N PRO A 19 11.09 -5.22 -7.72
CA PRO A 19 10.82 -6.17 -6.66
C PRO A 19 9.34 -6.57 -6.59
N ALA A 20 9.06 -7.84 -6.30
CA ALA A 20 7.72 -8.44 -6.42
C ALA A 20 6.60 -7.68 -5.68
N ARG A 21 6.90 -7.11 -4.50
CA ARG A 21 5.90 -6.32 -3.73
C ARG A 21 5.71 -4.91 -4.27
N LEU A 22 6.75 -4.30 -4.81
CA LEU A 22 6.68 -2.99 -5.46
C LEU A 22 5.92 -3.05 -6.79
N ARG A 23 5.90 -4.21 -7.47
CA ARG A 23 5.11 -4.42 -8.69
C ARG A 23 3.60 -4.20 -8.48
N ARG A 24 3.10 -4.42 -7.27
CA ARG A 24 1.71 -4.13 -6.90
C ARG A 24 1.43 -2.64 -6.69
N HIS A 25 2.46 -1.81 -6.66
CA HIS A 25 2.37 -0.35 -6.64
C HIS A 25 2.98 0.22 -7.93
N ARG A 26 2.35 -0.14 -9.08
CA ARG A 26 2.88 0.15 -10.43
C ARG A 26 3.17 1.63 -10.65
N ARG A 27 2.31 2.52 -10.13
CA ARG A 27 2.50 3.96 -10.29
C ARG A 27 3.75 4.44 -9.57
N LEU A 28 3.93 4.07 -8.30
CA LEU A 28 5.15 4.40 -7.56
C LEU A 28 6.40 3.84 -8.27
N ALA A 29 6.36 2.56 -8.67
CA ALA A 29 7.49 1.93 -9.37
C ALA A 29 7.92 2.69 -10.63
N ALA A 30 6.96 3.25 -11.38
CA ALA A 30 7.22 4.04 -12.58
C ALA A 30 7.88 5.39 -12.31
N LEU A 31 7.78 5.92 -11.08
CA LEU A 31 8.35 7.20 -10.68
C LEU A 31 9.75 7.09 -10.08
N LEU A 32 10.10 5.92 -9.53
CA LEU A 32 11.39 5.71 -8.87
C LEU A 32 12.57 5.82 -9.86
N ARG A 33 13.64 6.46 -9.41
CA ARG A 33 14.91 6.61 -10.13
C ARG A 33 16.07 6.46 -9.12
N PRO A 34 17.26 6.04 -9.55
CA PRO A 34 18.44 6.03 -8.71
C PRO A 34 18.71 7.39 -8.05
N GLY A 35 19.15 7.38 -6.81
CA GLY A 35 19.56 8.56 -6.05
C GLY A 35 18.38 9.34 -5.39
N LEU A 36 17.11 8.96 -5.59
CA LEU A 36 15.99 9.67 -4.98
C LEU A 36 15.94 9.48 -3.45
N SER A 37 15.44 10.54 -2.77
CA SER A 37 15.04 10.47 -1.36
C SER A 37 13.54 10.17 -1.27
N VAL A 38 13.16 9.08 -0.58
CA VAL A 38 11.77 8.61 -0.50
C VAL A 38 11.35 8.39 0.96
N LEU A 39 10.17 8.89 1.32
CA LEU A 39 9.49 8.58 2.57
C LEU A 39 8.34 7.61 2.30
N ASP A 40 8.35 6.45 2.95
CA ASP A 40 7.28 5.45 2.89
C ASP A 40 6.50 5.46 4.21
N VAL A 41 5.28 6.00 4.15
CA VAL A 41 4.42 6.21 5.31
C VAL A 41 3.52 5.00 5.54
N GLY A 42 3.42 4.55 6.81
CA GLY A 42 2.73 3.32 7.15
C GLY A 42 3.43 2.09 6.58
N CYS A 43 4.76 2.07 6.68
CA CYS A 43 5.61 1.07 6.04
C CYS A 43 5.43 -0.36 6.59
N GLY A 44 4.79 -0.52 7.75
CA GLY A 44 4.62 -1.80 8.42
C GLY A 44 5.95 -2.53 8.63
N THR A 45 6.07 -3.76 8.13
CA THR A 45 7.31 -4.55 8.18
C THR A 45 8.35 -4.19 7.12
N GLY A 46 8.18 -3.09 6.40
CA GLY A 46 9.16 -2.55 5.47
C GLY A 46 9.28 -3.25 4.12
N ALA A 47 8.32 -4.09 3.74
CA ALA A 47 8.45 -4.91 2.54
C ALA A 47 8.35 -4.12 1.23
N ILE A 48 7.55 -3.04 1.18
CA ILE A 48 7.51 -2.08 0.05
C ILE A 48 8.72 -1.18 0.13
N THR A 49 9.02 -0.64 1.31
CA THR A 49 10.17 0.23 1.61
C THR A 49 11.50 -0.38 1.14
N ARG A 50 11.70 -1.69 1.40
CA ARG A 50 12.86 -2.46 0.90
C ARG A 50 12.92 -2.42 -0.63
N GLY A 51 11.81 -2.66 -1.31
CA GLY A 51 11.74 -2.61 -2.77
C GLY A 51 12.02 -1.22 -3.34
N ILE A 52 11.62 -0.15 -2.63
CA ILE A 52 11.96 1.22 -2.98
C ILE A 52 13.47 1.41 -2.86
N ALA A 53 14.08 1.00 -1.74
CA ALA A 53 15.54 1.13 -1.50
C ALA A 53 16.37 0.38 -2.56
N GLU A 54 15.97 -0.83 -2.95
CA GLU A 54 16.61 -1.58 -4.02
C GLU A 54 16.53 -0.87 -5.38
N THR A 55 15.45 -0.11 -5.62
CA THR A 55 15.24 0.60 -6.88
C THR A 55 16.01 1.93 -6.94
N VAL A 56 16.03 2.69 -5.82
CA VAL A 56 16.77 3.97 -5.79
C VAL A 56 18.28 3.78 -5.61
N GLY A 57 18.70 2.59 -5.18
CA GLY A 57 20.10 2.22 -5.05
C GLY A 57 20.82 2.86 -3.86
N PRO A 58 22.13 2.59 -3.70
CA PRO A 58 22.91 2.99 -2.52
C PRO A 58 23.10 4.51 -2.37
N GLU A 59 23.00 5.27 -3.44
CA GLU A 59 23.05 6.75 -3.43
C GLU A 59 21.70 7.38 -3.05
N GLY A 60 20.62 6.58 -3.01
CA GLY A 60 19.30 7.02 -2.58
C GLY A 60 19.14 6.98 -1.06
N ARG A 61 18.14 7.71 -0.56
CA ARG A 61 17.75 7.68 0.85
C ARG A 61 16.29 7.25 0.96
N VAL A 62 16.01 6.18 1.71
CA VAL A 62 14.65 5.71 1.95
C VAL A 62 14.39 5.62 3.45
N VAL A 63 13.33 6.27 3.89
CA VAL A 63 12.88 6.23 5.28
C VAL A 63 11.49 5.62 5.30
N GLY A 64 11.31 4.51 6.02
CA GLY A 64 10.00 3.94 6.33
C GLY A 64 9.53 4.41 7.70
N VAL A 65 8.31 4.89 7.80
CA VAL A 65 7.71 5.28 9.08
C VAL A 65 6.40 4.53 9.33
N ASP A 66 6.16 4.18 10.60
CA ASP A 66 4.90 3.56 11.06
C ASP A 66 4.67 3.95 12.52
N VAL A 67 3.41 4.14 12.90
CA VAL A 67 3.05 4.45 14.30
C VAL A 67 3.26 3.24 15.22
N ASN A 68 3.26 2.03 14.67
CA ASN A 68 3.41 0.78 15.43
C ASN A 68 4.89 0.42 15.62
N ALA A 69 5.42 0.67 16.83
CA ALA A 69 6.80 0.37 17.18
C ALA A 69 7.19 -1.11 16.92
N SER A 70 6.30 -2.07 17.20
CA SER A 70 6.56 -3.50 16.94
C SER A 70 6.75 -3.81 15.45
N MET A 71 6.05 -3.11 14.57
CA MET A 71 6.26 -3.25 13.13
C MET A 71 7.60 -2.66 12.69
N ILE A 72 7.97 -1.52 13.26
CA ILE A 72 9.28 -0.89 13.00
C ILE A 72 10.44 -1.78 13.48
N ASP A 73 10.32 -2.41 14.66
CA ASP A 73 11.35 -3.33 15.15
C ASP A 73 11.52 -4.55 14.22
N LYS A 74 10.41 -5.11 13.73
CA LYS A 74 10.42 -6.17 12.71
C LYS A 74 11.05 -5.71 11.41
N ALA A 75 10.73 -4.48 10.95
CA ALA A 75 11.30 -3.90 9.73
C ALA A 75 12.83 -3.72 9.87
N ARG A 76 13.29 -3.15 10.99
CA ARG A 76 14.72 -2.99 11.29
C ARG A 76 15.47 -4.33 11.32
N ALA A 77 14.87 -5.35 11.96
CA ALA A 77 15.46 -6.68 12.03
C ALA A 77 15.55 -7.34 10.65
N ALA A 78 14.45 -7.28 9.86
CA ALA A 78 14.35 -7.95 8.56
C ALA A 78 15.21 -7.29 7.46
N HIS A 79 15.52 -5.99 7.59
CA HIS A 79 16.18 -5.22 6.53
C HIS A 79 17.51 -4.58 6.99
N ARG A 80 18.13 -5.18 8.01
CA ARG A 80 19.44 -4.71 8.53
C ARG A 80 20.50 -4.68 7.44
N GLY A 81 21.29 -3.61 7.38
CA GLY A 81 22.43 -3.49 6.48
C GLY A 81 22.07 -3.13 5.04
N VAL A 82 20.83 -2.81 4.71
CA VAL A 82 20.47 -2.27 3.40
C VAL A 82 20.93 -0.81 3.32
N PRO A 83 21.86 -0.47 2.39
CA PRO A 83 22.37 0.89 2.27
C PRO A 83 21.24 1.90 1.98
N GLY A 84 21.31 3.08 2.60
CA GLY A 84 20.35 4.15 2.39
C GLY A 84 18.95 3.92 2.96
N LEU A 85 18.69 2.79 3.66
CA LEU A 85 17.38 2.43 4.23
C LEU A 85 17.38 2.58 5.75
N SER A 86 16.37 3.30 6.27
CA SER A 86 16.12 3.41 7.70
C SER A 86 14.62 3.29 8.03
N PHE A 87 14.31 3.00 9.31
CA PHE A 87 12.95 2.88 9.81
C PHE A 87 12.79 3.63 11.13
N GLU A 88 11.69 4.39 11.25
CA GLU A 88 11.43 5.26 12.40
C GLU A 88 9.97 5.10 12.86
N VAL A 89 9.75 5.20 14.17
CA VAL A 89 8.38 5.28 14.72
C VAL A 89 7.91 6.72 14.56
N ALA A 90 6.85 6.94 13.78
CA ALA A 90 6.27 8.26 13.57
C ALA A 90 4.79 8.16 13.24
N ASP A 91 4.04 9.19 13.66
CA ASP A 91 2.65 9.38 13.25
C ASP A 91 2.61 10.16 11.92
N VAL A 92 1.82 9.66 10.97
CA VAL A 92 1.64 10.32 9.68
C VAL A 92 1.04 11.72 9.80
N GLU A 93 0.21 11.97 10.81
CA GLU A 93 -0.40 13.28 11.05
C GLU A 93 0.58 14.31 11.63
N ALA A 94 1.74 13.83 12.14
CA ALA A 94 2.77 14.64 12.79
C ALA A 94 4.16 14.47 12.18
N LEU A 95 4.25 14.19 10.88
CA LEU A 95 5.55 14.13 10.20
C LEU A 95 6.29 15.46 10.27
N PRO A 96 7.62 15.46 10.50
CA PRO A 96 8.37 16.71 10.56
C PRO A 96 8.27 17.48 9.24
N PRO A 97 7.87 18.75 9.26
CA PRO A 97 7.90 19.60 8.07
C PRO A 97 9.35 19.84 7.66
N GLY A 98 9.58 20.13 6.39
CA GLY A 98 10.94 20.49 5.97
C GLY A 98 11.26 20.17 4.52
N GLY A 99 10.36 19.54 3.79
CA GLY A 99 10.54 19.32 2.36
C GLY A 99 11.78 18.50 2.01
N ALA A 100 11.98 17.35 2.65
CA ALA A 100 13.21 16.57 2.55
C ALA A 100 13.19 15.47 1.50
N PHE A 101 12.00 15.11 0.95
CA PHE A 101 11.84 13.93 0.11
C PHE A 101 11.39 14.27 -1.30
N ASP A 102 11.98 13.61 -2.30
CA ASP A 102 11.57 13.71 -3.70
C ASP A 102 10.21 13.05 -3.92
N ILE A 103 9.97 11.94 -3.20
CA ILE A 103 8.68 11.23 -3.19
C ILE A 103 8.29 10.93 -1.74
N VAL A 104 7.01 11.22 -1.40
CA VAL A 104 6.36 10.75 -0.17
C VAL A 104 5.24 9.81 -0.58
N THR A 105 5.24 8.58 -0.09
CA THR A 105 4.27 7.57 -0.49
C THR A 105 3.57 6.93 0.70
N ALA A 106 2.33 6.49 0.49
CA ALA A 106 1.56 5.68 1.43
C ALA A 106 0.77 4.62 0.66
N ALA A 107 0.88 3.36 1.09
CA ALA A 107 0.15 2.26 0.47
C ALA A 107 -0.78 1.59 1.48
N ARG A 108 -2.10 1.73 1.28
CA ARG A 108 -3.16 1.14 2.13
C ARG A 108 -3.15 1.68 3.57
N VAL A 109 -2.88 2.97 3.73
CA VAL A 109 -2.74 3.65 5.02
C VAL A 109 -3.93 4.57 5.31
N LEU A 110 -4.27 5.47 4.37
CA LEU A 110 -5.27 6.52 4.62
C LEU A 110 -6.66 5.96 4.95
N GLN A 111 -6.95 4.77 4.46
CA GLN A 111 -8.17 4.04 4.80
C GLN A 111 -8.36 3.75 6.30
N TRP A 112 -7.29 3.77 7.09
CA TRP A 112 -7.31 3.49 8.53
C TRP A 112 -7.41 4.73 9.41
N LEU A 113 -7.37 5.92 8.81
CA LEU A 113 -7.34 7.20 9.50
C LEU A 113 -8.73 7.80 9.59
N ALA A 114 -9.03 8.43 10.71
CA ALA A 114 -10.24 9.24 10.88
C ALA A 114 -10.11 10.60 10.16
N ASP A 115 -8.90 11.18 10.11
CA ASP A 115 -8.60 12.40 9.33
C ASP A 115 -7.51 12.16 8.26
N PRO A 116 -7.86 11.55 7.11
CA PRO A 116 -6.92 11.37 6.02
C PRO A 116 -6.45 12.70 5.40
N ALA A 117 -7.17 13.79 5.61
CA ALA A 117 -6.77 15.11 5.12
C ALA A 117 -5.60 15.69 5.94
N ALA A 118 -5.57 15.49 7.27
CA ALA A 118 -4.43 15.86 8.10
C ALA A 118 -3.19 15.09 7.69
N ALA A 119 -3.30 13.77 7.52
CA ALA A 119 -2.20 12.94 7.05
C ALA A 119 -1.65 13.42 5.69
N LEU A 120 -2.54 13.73 4.74
CA LEU A 120 -2.12 14.18 3.41
C LEU A 120 -1.44 15.57 3.44
N ARG A 121 -1.91 16.49 4.30
CA ARG A 121 -1.20 17.78 4.53
C ARG A 121 0.20 17.56 5.08
N SER A 122 0.35 16.67 6.05
CA SER A 122 1.65 16.33 6.65
C SER A 122 2.59 15.68 5.61
N MET A 123 2.09 14.72 4.81
CA MET A 123 2.84 14.13 3.69
C MET A 123 3.26 15.18 2.66
N THR A 124 2.39 16.13 2.33
CA THR A 124 2.69 17.24 1.41
C THR A 124 3.81 18.12 1.96
N ALA A 125 3.78 18.45 3.26
CA ALA A 125 4.81 19.24 3.91
C ALA A 125 6.18 18.54 3.95
N ALA A 126 6.21 17.22 4.02
CA ALA A 126 7.43 16.41 4.00
C ALA A 126 8.06 16.29 2.59
N ALA A 127 7.28 16.45 1.51
CA ALA A 127 7.80 16.45 0.14
C ALA A 127 8.57 17.74 -0.16
N LYS A 128 9.62 17.68 -0.98
CA LYS A 128 10.33 18.89 -1.51
C LYS A 128 9.38 19.75 -2.35
N SER A 129 9.72 21.02 -2.57
CA SER A 129 9.09 21.79 -3.66
C SER A 129 9.25 21.02 -4.97
N ARG A 130 8.16 20.88 -5.73
CA ARG A 130 8.04 20.01 -6.92
C ARG A 130 8.25 18.50 -6.63
N GLY A 131 8.37 18.10 -5.37
CA GLY A 131 8.32 16.70 -4.95
C GLY A 131 6.93 16.10 -5.16
N ARG A 132 6.83 14.78 -5.15
CA ARG A 132 5.58 14.05 -5.41
C ARG A 132 5.05 13.39 -4.15
N VAL A 133 3.74 13.45 -4.01
CA VAL A 133 3.00 12.59 -3.06
C VAL A 133 2.28 11.52 -3.87
N VAL A 134 2.37 10.26 -3.43
CA VAL A 134 1.77 9.11 -4.11
C VAL A 134 1.02 8.25 -3.09
N VAL A 135 -0.28 8.09 -3.26
CA VAL A 135 -1.10 7.25 -2.37
C VAL A 135 -1.76 6.14 -3.18
N LEU A 136 -1.67 4.91 -2.68
CA LEU A 136 -2.42 3.75 -3.17
C LEU A 136 -3.39 3.31 -2.08
N ASP A 137 -4.70 3.35 -2.35
CA ASP A 137 -5.67 2.89 -1.36
C ASP A 137 -6.93 2.26 -1.96
N TYR A 138 -7.78 1.68 -1.11
CA TYR A 138 -8.96 0.91 -1.47
C TYR A 138 -10.23 1.75 -1.59
N ASN A 139 -11.14 1.29 -2.46
CA ASN A 139 -12.56 1.44 -2.21
C ASN A 139 -13.14 0.06 -1.85
N HIS A 140 -13.41 -0.15 -0.57
CA HIS A 140 -13.96 -1.40 -0.05
C HIS A 140 -15.41 -1.64 -0.52
N GLU A 141 -16.17 -0.59 -0.82
CA GLU A 141 -17.55 -0.72 -1.30
C GLU A 141 -17.63 -1.31 -2.71
N LYS A 142 -16.52 -1.27 -3.46
CA LYS A 142 -16.38 -1.82 -4.82
C LYS A 142 -15.63 -3.16 -4.88
N ALA A 143 -15.37 -3.80 -3.74
CA ALA A 143 -14.81 -5.15 -3.75
C ALA A 143 -15.82 -6.14 -4.37
N ALA A 144 -15.33 -7.06 -5.22
CA ALA A 144 -16.20 -8.00 -5.92
C ALA A 144 -15.65 -9.42 -5.86
N TRP A 145 -16.57 -10.38 -5.84
CA TRP A 145 -16.27 -11.82 -5.83
C TRP A 145 -17.12 -12.52 -6.88
N THR A 146 -16.56 -13.52 -7.53
CA THR A 146 -17.28 -14.40 -8.45
C THR A 146 -16.99 -15.87 -8.08
N PRO A 147 -18.04 -16.69 -7.83
CA PRO A 147 -19.40 -16.28 -7.47
C PRO A 147 -19.44 -15.51 -6.13
N ALA A 148 -20.60 -15.13 -5.64
CA ALA A 148 -20.72 -14.49 -4.32
C ALA A 148 -20.17 -15.38 -3.21
N PRO A 149 -19.42 -14.81 -2.22
CA PRO A 149 -18.87 -15.58 -1.12
C PRO A 149 -19.97 -16.10 -0.17
N PRO A 150 -19.64 -17.05 0.74
CA PRO A 150 -20.61 -17.60 1.68
C PRO A 150 -21.39 -16.53 2.47
N PRO A 151 -22.62 -16.82 2.87
CA PRO A 151 -23.44 -15.87 3.65
C PRO A 151 -22.76 -15.38 4.94
N SER A 152 -21.99 -16.22 5.61
CA SER A 152 -21.19 -15.87 6.79
C SER A 152 -20.17 -14.76 6.48
N MET A 153 -19.41 -14.90 5.38
CA MET A 153 -18.45 -13.88 4.95
C MET A 153 -19.15 -12.61 4.48
N ARG A 154 -20.28 -12.70 3.78
CA ARG A 154 -21.04 -11.51 3.37
C ARG A 154 -21.53 -10.69 4.57
N ARG A 155 -22.02 -11.37 5.64
CA ARG A 155 -22.40 -10.68 6.89
C ARG A 155 -21.19 -10.07 7.59
N PHE A 156 -20.09 -10.81 7.68
CA PHE A 156 -18.84 -10.31 8.24
C PHE A 156 -18.37 -9.05 7.48
N TYR A 157 -18.37 -9.09 6.15
CA TYR A 157 -17.95 -7.97 5.33
C TYR A 157 -18.83 -6.73 5.51
N ALA A 158 -20.14 -6.92 5.55
CA ALA A 158 -21.08 -5.83 5.84
C ALA A 158 -20.83 -5.21 7.22
N ALA A 159 -20.64 -6.05 8.25
CA ALA A 159 -20.31 -5.60 9.60
C ALA A 159 -18.94 -4.88 9.64
N PHE A 160 -17.95 -5.36 8.89
CA PHE A 160 -16.65 -4.71 8.77
C PHE A 160 -16.77 -3.28 8.19
N LEU A 161 -17.56 -3.08 7.14
CA LEU A 161 -17.78 -1.75 6.56
C LEU A 161 -18.49 -0.82 7.54
N GLN A 162 -19.50 -1.33 8.28
CA GLN A 162 -20.22 -0.57 9.30
C GLN A 162 -19.32 -0.20 10.48
N TRP A 163 -18.54 -1.16 10.99
CA TRP A 163 -17.57 -0.94 12.07
C TRP A 163 -16.55 0.15 11.70
N ARG A 164 -16.02 0.12 10.49
CA ARG A 164 -15.10 1.15 9.98
C ARG A 164 -15.77 2.52 9.93
N ALA A 165 -16.96 2.60 9.35
CA ALA A 165 -17.71 3.85 9.24
C ALA A 165 -18.03 4.45 10.62
N ALA A 166 -18.40 3.61 11.60
CA ALA A 166 -18.68 4.03 12.98
C ALA A 166 -17.46 4.61 13.69
N THR A 167 -16.23 4.24 13.27
CA THR A 167 -14.98 4.78 13.80
C THR A 167 -14.39 5.92 12.94
N GLY A 168 -15.16 6.47 11.99
CA GLY A 168 -14.76 7.58 11.15
C GLY A 168 -13.92 7.21 9.93
N MET A 169 -13.63 5.92 9.71
CA MET A 169 -12.84 5.47 8.55
C MET A 169 -13.68 5.54 7.27
N ASN A 170 -13.05 5.98 6.17
CA ASN A 170 -13.69 6.10 4.87
C ASN A 170 -13.54 4.80 4.05
N ASN A 171 -14.65 4.10 3.81
CA ASN A 171 -14.65 2.86 3.01
C ASN A 171 -14.37 3.08 1.52
N ALA A 172 -14.68 4.26 1.00
CA ALA A 172 -14.49 4.65 -0.39
C ALA A 172 -13.28 5.59 -0.59
N ILE A 173 -12.29 5.57 0.30
CA ILE A 173 -11.19 6.55 0.34
C ILE A 173 -10.49 6.69 -1.03
N ALA A 174 -10.31 5.60 -1.79
CA ALA A 174 -9.67 5.65 -3.10
C ALA A 174 -10.33 6.64 -4.05
N ASP A 175 -11.67 6.66 -4.09
CA ASP A 175 -12.43 7.56 -4.97
C ASP A 175 -12.37 9.02 -4.50
N HIS A 176 -12.10 9.25 -3.22
CA HIS A 176 -11.99 10.59 -2.63
C HIS A 176 -10.57 11.16 -2.67
N LEU A 177 -9.55 10.36 -3.04
CA LEU A 177 -8.16 10.79 -3.01
C LEU A 177 -7.91 12.03 -3.88
N ARG A 178 -8.49 12.12 -5.08
CA ARG A 178 -8.28 13.29 -5.96
C ARG A 178 -8.67 14.60 -5.29
N ASP A 179 -9.83 14.62 -4.63
CA ASP A 179 -10.34 15.82 -3.94
C ASP A 179 -9.50 16.13 -2.70
N LEU A 180 -9.05 15.09 -1.98
CA LEU A 180 -8.14 15.26 -0.84
C LEU A 180 -6.80 15.87 -1.28
N PHE A 181 -6.23 15.41 -2.39
CA PHE A 181 -5.00 15.93 -2.97
C PHE A 181 -5.14 17.40 -3.36
N ALA A 182 -6.23 17.77 -4.04
CA ALA A 182 -6.51 19.15 -4.41
C ALA A 182 -6.63 20.05 -3.16
N ARG A 183 -7.35 19.60 -2.12
CA ARG A 183 -7.47 20.34 -0.85
C ARG A 183 -6.16 20.41 -0.07
N ALA A 184 -5.23 19.48 -0.27
CA ALA A 184 -3.89 19.54 0.32
C ALA A 184 -2.93 20.47 -0.46
N GLY A 185 -3.37 21.14 -1.53
CA GLY A 185 -2.56 22.08 -2.33
C GLY A 185 -1.61 21.38 -3.29
N LEU A 186 -1.87 20.12 -3.66
CA LEU A 186 -1.10 19.41 -4.67
C LEU A 186 -1.62 19.74 -6.08
N GLY A 187 -0.71 19.96 -7.02
CA GLY A 187 -0.99 20.15 -8.44
C GLY A 187 -0.72 18.88 -9.27
N ASP A 188 -0.98 18.94 -10.58
CA ASP A 188 -0.73 17.84 -11.54
C ASP A 188 -1.29 16.48 -11.07
N ILE A 189 -2.53 16.49 -10.56
CA ILE A 189 -3.13 15.32 -9.91
C ILE A 189 -3.53 14.29 -10.96
N VAL A 190 -2.95 13.09 -10.88
CA VAL A 190 -3.24 11.94 -11.73
C VAL A 190 -3.74 10.77 -10.89
N ALA A 191 -4.90 10.21 -11.27
CA ALA A 191 -5.39 8.94 -10.72
C ALA A 191 -5.17 7.82 -11.74
N THR A 192 -4.75 6.66 -11.26
CA THR A 192 -4.44 5.47 -12.09
C THR A 192 -5.06 4.24 -11.45
N ASP A 193 -5.75 3.44 -12.27
CA ASP A 193 -6.29 2.15 -11.84
C ASP A 193 -5.18 1.19 -11.44
N GLN A 194 -5.32 0.66 -10.23
CA GLN A 194 -4.39 -0.31 -9.64
C GLN A 194 -5.14 -1.53 -9.09
N HIS A 195 -6.34 -1.82 -9.64
CA HIS A 195 -7.15 -2.93 -9.16
C HIS A 195 -6.34 -4.23 -9.11
N GLU A 196 -6.50 -4.97 -8.01
CA GLU A 196 -5.93 -6.30 -7.85
C GLU A 196 -7.00 -7.33 -8.21
N VAL A 197 -6.86 -7.92 -9.38
CA VAL A 197 -7.69 -9.04 -9.83
C VAL A 197 -6.95 -10.33 -9.51
N SER A 198 -7.61 -11.24 -8.82
CA SER A 198 -7.13 -12.59 -8.55
C SER A 198 -8.09 -13.58 -9.22
N GLN A 199 -7.57 -14.44 -10.07
CA GLN A 199 -8.36 -15.47 -10.77
C GLN A 199 -7.93 -16.86 -10.29
N ARG A 200 -8.85 -17.83 -10.31
CA ARG A 200 -8.57 -19.21 -9.89
C ARG A 200 -7.37 -19.83 -10.61
N ALA A 201 -7.15 -19.45 -11.87
CA ALA A 201 -6.01 -19.91 -12.65
C ALA A 201 -4.65 -19.34 -12.20
N ASP A 202 -4.64 -18.30 -11.36
CA ASP A 202 -3.41 -17.70 -10.86
C ASP A 202 -2.74 -18.63 -9.86
N PRO A 203 -1.41 -18.87 -9.94
CA PRO A 203 -0.69 -19.74 -9.00
C PRO A 203 -0.78 -19.28 -7.53
N ASP A 204 -1.00 -17.99 -7.30
CA ASP A 204 -1.09 -17.35 -5.99
C ASP A 204 -2.53 -16.95 -5.61
N PHE A 205 -3.55 -17.53 -6.29
CA PHE A 205 -4.96 -17.18 -6.11
C PHE A 205 -5.42 -17.26 -4.65
N GLU A 206 -5.25 -18.42 -3.99
CA GLU A 206 -5.70 -18.61 -2.61
C GLU A 206 -5.03 -17.62 -1.63
N MET A 207 -3.75 -17.34 -1.84
CA MET A 207 -3.00 -16.39 -1.02
C MET A 207 -3.55 -14.96 -1.19
N ARG A 208 -3.85 -14.54 -2.43
CA ARG A 208 -4.33 -13.18 -2.75
C ARG A 208 -5.79 -13.00 -2.42
N ALA A 209 -6.65 -13.91 -2.86
CA ALA A 209 -8.08 -13.87 -2.58
C ALA A 209 -8.37 -14.15 -1.10
N GLY A 210 -7.47 -14.86 -0.39
CA GLY A 210 -7.57 -15.20 1.03
C GLY A 210 -7.42 -14.02 2.01
N ILE A 211 -7.21 -12.79 1.52
CA ILE A 211 -7.07 -11.60 2.38
C ILE A 211 -8.23 -11.45 3.37
N TRP A 212 -9.46 -11.78 2.98
CA TRP A 212 -10.63 -11.63 3.86
C TRP A 212 -10.70 -12.69 4.96
N ALA A 213 -10.17 -13.90 4.71
CA ALA A 213 -9.95 -14.86 5.80
C ALA A 213 -8.90 -14.34 6.80
N ALA A 214 -7.82 -13.72 6.30
CA ALA A 214 -6.81 -13.11 7.16
C ALA A 214 -7.36 -11.89 7.92
N VAL A 215 -8.22 -11.07 7.33
CA VAL A 215 -8.91 -9.98 8.02
C VAL A 215 -9.82 -10.52 9.11
N ALA A 216 -10.60 -11.57 8.87
CA ALA A 216 -11.42 -12.23 9.89
C ALA A 216 -10.55 -12.79 11.04
N ALA A 217 -9.42 -13.41 10.72
CA ALA A 217 -8.48 -13.97 11.70
C ALA A 217 -7.68 -12.92 12.49
N THR A 218 -7.70 -11.64 12.10
CA THR A 218 -6.93 -10.57 12.75
C THR A 218 -7.81 -9.41 13.20
N ARG A 219 -8.26 -8.56 12.29
CA ARG A 219 -9.16 -7.44 12.59
C ARG A 219 -10.53 -7.89 13.13
N GLY A 220 -10.96 -9.10 12.74
CA GLY A 220 -12.18 -9.69 13.29
C GLY A 220 -12.19 -9.80 14.81
N HIS A 221 -11.05 -10.06 15.46
CA HIS A 221 -10.97 -10.07 16.92
C HIS A 221 -11.21 -8.67 17.53
N GLN A 222 -10.73 -7.61 16.87
CA GLN A 222 -11.04 -6.24 17.30
C GLN A 222 -12.54 -5.95 17.16
N MET A 223 -13.16 -6.37 16.03
CA MET A 223 -14.59 -6.20 15.83
C MET A 223 -15.42 -6.95 16.87
N VAL A 224 -14.96 -8.10 17.36
CA VAL A 224 -15.59 -8.85 18.47
C VAL A 224 -15.42 -8.07 19.77
N ALA A 225 -14.23 -7.58 20.09
CA ALA A 225 -13.96 -6.79 21.29
C ALA A 225 -14.79 -5.50 21.33
N ASP A 226 -15.01 -4.88 20.16
CA ASP A 226 -15.84 -3.66 20.02
C ASP A 226 -17.35 -3.97 19.91
N GLY A 227 -17.76 -5.24 19.98
CA GLY A 227 -19.16 -5.66 19.95
C GLY A 227 -19.84 -5.59 18.58
N ALA A 228 -19.09 -5.41 17.50
CA ALA A 228 -19.63 -5.32 16.14
C ALA A 228 -20.09 -6.67 15.58
N ILE A 229 -19.48 -7.78 16.03
CA ILE A 229 -19.84 -9.16 15.71
C ILE A 229 -19.57 -10.07 16.92
N SER A 230 -20.16 -11.26 16.93
CA SER A 230 -19.80 -12.32 17.88
C SER A 230 -18.57 -13.12 17.41
N GLU A 231 -17.86 -13.79 18.34
CA GLU A 231 -16.76 -14.70 18.00
C GLU A 231 -17.25 -15.86 17.10
N ARG A 232 -18.47 -16.34 17.29
CA ARG A 232 -19.07 -17.36 16.42
C ARG A 232 -19.20 -16.88 14.97
N GLU A 233 -19.66 -15.64 14.76
CA GLU A 233 -19.77 -15.05 13.42
C GLU A 233 -18.41 -14.84 12.77
N ARG A 234 -17.44 -14.33 13.54
CA ARG A 234 -16.06 -14.19 13.10
C ARG A 234 -15.49 -15.53 12.63
N HIS A 235 -15.59 -16.55 13.46
CA HIS A 235 -15.05 -17.88 13.18
C HIS A 235 -15.74 -18.54 11.97
N ALA A 236 -17.07 -18.44 11.89
CA ALA A 236 -17.83 -18.95 10.75
C ALA A 236 -17.41 -18.25 9.45
N ALA A 237 -17.23 -16.92 9.46
CA ALA A 237 -16.77 -16.18 8.29
C ALA A 237 -15.39 -16.65 7.81
N GLU A 238 -14.44 -16.81 8.73
CA GLU A 238 -13.10 -17.30 8.42
C GLU A 238 -13.13 -18.70 7.82
N THR A 239 -13.80 -19.63 8.48
CA THR A 239 -13.82 -21.06 8.12
C THR A 239 -14.52 -21.30 6.79
N ASP A 240 -15.73 -20.75 6.63
CA ASP A 240 -16.53 -20.94 5.41
C ASP A 240 -15.85 -20.28 4.21
N TYR A 241 -15.23 -19.09 4.41
CA TYR A 241 -14.51 -18.42 3.32
C TYR A 241 -13.27 -19.19 2.86
N ARG A 242 -12.51 -19.80 3.79
CA ARG A 242 -11.38 -20.65 3.44
C ARG A 242 -11.83 -21.90 2.65
N ALA A 243 -12.95 -22.51 3.02
CA ALA A 243 -13.53 -23.62 2.28
C ALA A 243 -13.97 -23.19 0.87
N TRP A 244 -14.70 -22.07 0.78
CA TRP A 244 -15.15 -21.52 -0.49
C TRP A 244 -14.00 -21.13 -1.43
N LEU A 245 -12.89 -20.62 -0.92
CA LEU A 245 -11.70 -20.32 -1.74
C LEU A 245 -11.16 -21.55 -2.44
N ARG A 246 -11.17 -22.73 -1.76
CA ARG A 246 -10.67 -23.98 -2.35
C ARG A 246 -11.60 -24.51 -3.45
N ASP A 247 -12.90 -24.48 -3.21
CA ASP A 247 -13.84 -25.27 -3.99
C ASP A 247 -14.83 -24.45 -4.83
N GLY A 248 -15.11 -23.18 -4.45
CA GLY A 248 -16.21 -22.40 -5.01
C GLY A 248 -15.84 -21.04 -5.60
N ALA A 249 -14.66 -20.50 -5.34
CA ALA A 249 -14.28 -19.19 -5.80
C ALA A 249 -13.67 -19.23 -7.22
N ASP A 250 -14.05 -18.33 -8.11
CA ASP A 250 -13.45 -18.15 -9.44
C ASP A 250 -12.60 -16.89 -9.49
N SER A 251 -13.06 -15.79 -8.92
CA SER A 251 -12.29 -14.55 -8.91
C SER A 251 -12.60 -13.66 -7.71
N HIS A 252 -11.64 -12.81 -7.37
CA HIS A 252 -11.78 -11.73 -6.40
C HIS A 252 -11.13 -10.46 -6.96
N VAL A 253 -11.84 -9.35 -6.87
CA VAL A 253 -11.37 -8.02 -7.27
C VAL A 253 -11.31 -7.11 -6.05
N GLN A 254 -10.14 -6.56 -5.79
CA GLN A 254 -9.96 -5.44 -4.88
C GLN A 254 -9.85 -4.16 -5.71
N TYR A 255 -10.76 -3.21 -5.46
CA TYR A 255 -10.72 -1.93 -6.13
C TYR A 255 -9.71 -1.00 -5.46
N LEU A 256 -8.68 -0.60 -6.20
CA LEU A 256 -7.63 0.30 -5.75
C LEU A 256 -7.39 1.40 -6.79
N LEU A 257 -7.14 2.60 -6.31
CA LEU A 257 -6.57 3.67 -7.11
C LEU A 257 -5.22 4.10 -6.55
N ALA A 258 -4.26 4.36 -7.43
CA ALA A 258 -3.08 5.14 -7.10
C ALA A 258 -3.30 6.58 -7.56
N VAL A 259 -3.18 7.52 -6.63
CA VAL A 259 -3.25 8.94 -6.93
C VAL A 259 -1.91 9.57 -6.61
N GLU A 260 -1.41 10.39 -7.54
CA GLU A 260 -0.22 11.20 -7.34
C GLU A 260 -0.53 12.67 -7.56
N GLY A 261 0.26 13.52 -6.91
CA GLY A 261 0.25 14.96 -7.12
C GLY A 261 1.62 15.56 -6.85
N VAL A 262 1.86 16.74 -7.37
CA VAL A 262 3.11 17.50 -7.22
C VAL A 262 2.91 18.61 -6.19
N ARG A 263 3.83 18.73 -5.24
CA ARG A 263 3.87 19.88 -4.33
C ARG A 263 4.25 21.14 -5.12
N THR A 264 3.36 22.11 -5.13
CA THR A 264 3.59 23.43 -5.73
C THR A 264 4.54 24.30 -4.91
#